data_5963870f2defbb70afa0874ac5057939
#
_entry.id   5963870f2defbb70afa0874ac5057939
#
_cell.length_a   1.000
_cell.length_b   1.000
_cell.length_c   1.000
_cell.angle_alpha   90.00
_cell.angle_beta   90.00
_cell.angle_gamma   90.00
#
_symmetry.space_group_name_H-M   'P 1'
#
loop_
_entity.id
_entity.type
_entity.pdbx_description
1 polymer ?
#
loop_
_entity_poly.entity_id
_entity_poly.type
_entity_poly.pdbx_seq_one_letter_code
_entity_poly.pdbx_strand_id
1 'polypeptide(L)'
;MTASVNASAINVAPINVALVGYGYAGRTFHAPLIRATPGLVLHTVVSSRPEAVHADLPDVRVAANVETVLAGPDIGLMVIATPNDLHAPLARRAIEAGMAVVVDKPFTVTLDEALALQTLSQDKGGFITVFHNRAWDADFLTLQQLIRDKRLGRIRRFESHFSRFRPQVRDRWRERPGPGAGIWYDLGPHLVDQALRVMGRPVALTADIATVREGGGADDWFHVVMRFEDDSRAILHADMTSSSDLRFVVESETGGFVKHGLDPQEDALKAGIVPGSPGWGVDPRPGVLTPVDGEGRRTQEIVQGPPGDYLALYRGVRDVWSDFSPSIPEHMRPVPLYRAVEVMEVIEAGLVSARERREVILED
;
A
#
# COMPACT_ATOMS: atom_id res chain seq x y z
N MET A 1 34.28 -16.84 -22.09
CA MET A 1 34.14 -17.55 -20.79
C MET A 1 33.12 -16.80 -19.96
N THR A 2 31.88 -17.25 -20.05
CA THR A 2 30.76 -16.67 -19.30
C THR A 2 30.71 -17.37 -17.94
N ALA A 3 31.06 -16.64 -16.88
CA ALA A 3 30.89 -17.13 -15.52
C ALA A 3 29.38 -17.17 -15.19
N SER A 4 28.83 -18.39 -15.07
CA SER A 4 27.52 -18.62 -14.50
C SER A 4 27.58 -18.29 -13.01
N VAL A 5 26.89 -17.24 -12.59
CA VAL A 5 26.66 -16.97 -11.18
C VAL A 5 25.71 -18.06 -10.69
N ASN A 6 26.25 -19.05 -10.00
CA ASN A 6 25.48 -20.01 -9.23
C ASN A 6 24.72 -19.26 -8.13
N ALA A 7 23.42 -19.07 -8.30
CA ALA A 7 22.52 -18.75 -7.21
C ALA A 7 22.54 -19.94 -6.25
N SER A 8 23.38 -19.91 -5.24
CA SER A 8 23.29 -20.83 -4.10
C SER A 8 21.90 -20.68 -3.50
N ALA A 9 21.06 -21.70 -3.66
CA ALA A 9 19.79 -21.79 -2.98
C ALA A 9 20.08 -21.76 -1.46
N ILE A 10 19.77 -20.63 -0.83
CA ILE A 10 19.78 -20.52 0.63
C ILE A 10 18.70 -21.47 1.09
N ASN A 11 19.10 -22.57 1.73
CA ASN A 11 18.21 -23.60 2.24
C ASN A 11 17.61 -23.11 3.58
N VAL A 12 16.84 -22.04 3.53
CA VAL A 12 16.10 -21.53 4.68
C VAL A 12 14.79 -22.28 4.76
N ALA A 13 14.45 -22.79 5.94
CA ALA A 13 13.15 -23.44 6.16
C ALA A 13 12.02 -22.48 5.76
N PRO A 14 10.98 -22.97 5.09
CA PRO A 14 9.87 -22.12 4.65
C PRO A 14 9.16 -21.50 5.87
N ILE A 15 8.77 -20.25 5.72
CA ILE A 15 8.05 -19.48 6.75
C ILE A 15 6.57 -19.82 6.65
N ASN A 16 6.02 -20.41 7.71
CA ASN A 16 4.59 -20.64 7.83
C ASN A 16 3.87 -19.34 8.14
N VAL A 17 2.89 -19.02 7.31
CA VAL A 17 2.08 -17.80 7.37
C VAL A 17 0.67 -18.11 7.85
N ALA A 18 0.19 -17.35 8.83
CA ALA A 18 -1.21 -17.30 9.18
C ALA A 18 -1.85 -16.04 8.58
N LEU A 19 -2.90 -16.21 7.79
CA LEU A 19 -3.73 -15.13 7.25
C LEU A 19 -4.98 -14.97 8.12
N VAL A 20 -5.10 -13.83 8.81
CA VAL A 20 -6.24 -13.50 9.65
C VAL A 20 -7.23 -12.64 8.86
N GLY A 21 -8.37 -13.22 8.53
CA GLY A 21 -9.38 -12.61 7.68
C GLY A 21 -9.34 -13.12 6.23
N TYR A 22 -10.47 -13.65 5.76
CA TYR A 22 -10.65 -14.15 4.39
C TYR A 22 -11.79 -13.41 3.69
N GLY A 23 -11.78 -12.07 3.87
CA GLY A 23 -12.62 -11.13 3.13
C GLY A 23 -12.03 -10.81 1.76
N TYR A 24 -12.45 -9.65 1.19
CA TYR A 24 -11.96 -9.23 -0.14
C TYR A 24 -10.43 -9.16 -0.20
N ALA A 25 -9.79 -8.47 0.76
CA ALA A 25 -8.32 -8.30 0.74
C ALA A 25 -7.59 -9.64 0.95
N GLY A 26 -7.98 -10.41 1.96
CA GLY A 26 -7.38 -11.71 2.25
C GLY A 26 -7.46 -12.67 1.08
N ARG A 27 -8.64 -12.76 0.44
CA ARG A 27 -8.90 -13.66 -0.69
C ARG A 27 -8.22 -13.19 -1.99
N THR A 28 -8.36 -11.88 -2.30
CA THR A 28 -7.95 -11.34 -3.61
C THR A 28 -6.47 -11.00 -3.67
N PHE A 29 -5.89 -10.46 -2.58
CA PHE A 29 -4.50 -9.99 -2.57
C PHE A 29 -3.59 -10.92 -1.78
N HIS A 30 -3.85 -11.07 -0.47
CA HIS A 30 -2.87 -11.70 0.43
C HIS A 30 -2.66 -13.17 0.12
N ALA A 31 -3.72 -13.97 0.04
CA ALA A 31 -3.59 -15.43 -0.18
C ALA A 31 -2.84 -15.78 -1.48
N PRO A 32 -3.19 -15.22 -2.66
CA PRO A 32 -2.48 -15.54 -3.90
C PRO A 32 -1.03 -15.02 -3.90
N LEU A 33 -0.75 -13.85 -3.31
CA LEU A 33 0.61 -13.31 -3.24
C LEU A 33 1.50 -14.12 -2.29
N ILE A 34 1.00 -14.53 -1.12
CA ILE A 34 1.73 -15.40 -0.19
C ILE A 34 2.07 -16.73 -0.88
N ARG A 35 1.09 -17.37 -1.51
CA ARG A 35 1.27 -18.67 -2.18
C ARG A 35 2.21 -18.60 -3.38
N ALA A 36 2.28 -17.46 -4.07
CA ALA A 36 3.17 -17.26 -5.21
C ALA A 36 4.59 -16.81 -4.79
N THR A 37 4.83 -16.53 -3.51
CA THR A 37 6.16 -16.12 -3.02
C THR A 37 6.95 -17.34 -2.54
N PRO A 38 8.02 -17.75 -3.25
CA PRO A 38 8.85 -18.87 -2.81
C PRO A 38 9.41 -18.64 -1.40
N GLY A 39 9.36 -19.66 -0.55
CA GLY A 39 9.81 -19.59 0.85
C GLY A 39 8.73 -19.16 1.85
N LEU A 40 7.53 -18.75 1.38
CA LEU A 40 6.34 -18.58 2.23
C LEU A 40 5.36 -19.73 2.01
N VAL A 41 4.75 -20.20 3.09
CA VAL A 41 3.69 -21.23 3.04
C VAL A 41 2.45 -20.69 3.72
N LEU A 42 1.36 -20.51 2.98
CA LEU A 42 0.06 -20.18 3.58
C LEU A 42 -0.44 -21.41 4.36
N HIS A 43 -0.07 -21.47 5.64
CA HIS A 43 -0.31 -22.62 6.50
C HIS A 43 -1.70 -22.61 7.13
N THR A 44 -2.14 -21.44 7.62
CA THR A 44 -3.42 -21.31 8.32
C THR A 44 -4.18 -20.07 7.87
N VAL A 45 -5.48 -20.19 7.68
CA VAL A 45 -6.39 -19.04 7.50
C VAL A 45 -7.33 -18.98 8.71
N VAL A 46 -7.39 -17.84 9.38
CA VAL A 46 -8.37 -17.59 10.43
C VAL A 46 -9.62 -17.00 9.81
N SER A 47 -10.72 -17.75 9.86
CA SER A 47 -11.99 -17.35 9.25
C SER A 47 -13.17 -18.02 9.94
N SER A 48 -14.26 -17.27 10.08
CA SER A 48 -15.56 -17.83 10.53
C SER A 48 -16.33 -18.59 9.43
N ARG A 49 -15.77 -18.64 8.20
CA ARG A 49 -16.40 -19.29 7.03
C ARG A 49 -15.46 -20.32 6.41
N PRO A 50 -15.22 -21.48 7.06
CA PRO A 50 -14.27 -22.47 6.59
C PRO A 50 -14.61 -23.01 5.19
N GLU A 51 -15.89 -23.15 4.85
CA GLU A 51 -16.33 -23.65 3.54
C GLU A 51 -15.88 -22.70 2.40
N ALA A 52 -15.96 -21.38 2.64
CA ALA A 52 -15.51 -20.37 1.68
C ALA A 52 -13.98 -20.38 1.49
N VAL A 53 -13.24 -20.69 2.55
CA VAL A 53 -11.78 -20.86 2.47
C VAL A 53 -11.44 -22.13 1.70
N HIS A 54 -12.02 -23.27 2.06
CA HIS A 54 -11.71 -24.56 1.43
C HIS A 54 -12.17 -24.65 -0.03
N ALA A 55 -13.17 -23.87 -0.45
CA ALA A 55 -13.56 -23.77 -1.86
C ALA A 55 -12.42 -23.21 -2.75
N ASP A 56 -11.62 -22.29 -2.24
CA ASP A 56 -10.50 -21.71 -2.98
C ASP A 56 -9.14 -22.36 -2.60
N LEU A 57 -9.02 -22.83 -1.36
CA LEU A 57 -7.78 -23.29 -0.71
C LEU A 57 -8.05 -24.63 0.03
N PRO A 58 -8.25 -25.74 -0.69
CA PRO A 58 -8.69 -27.01 -0.08
C PRO A 58 -7.67 -27.60 0.92
N ASP A 59 -6.38 -27.31 0.74
CA ASP A 59 -5.30 -27.89 1.54
C ASP A 59 -4.85 -26.99 2.70
N VAL A 60 -5.44 -25.78 2.87
CA VAL A 60 -5.05 -24.84 3.91
C VAL A 60 -5.82 -25.13 5.19
N ARG A 61 -5.11 -25.14 6.33
CA ARG A 61 -5.74 -25.25 7.65
C ARG A 61 -6.64 -24.04 7.92
N VAL A 62 -7.84 -24.25 8.43
CA VAL A 62 -8.72 -23.16 8.86
C VAL A 62 -8.86 -23.19 10.37
N ALA A 63 -8.58 -22.04 11.01
CA ALA A 63 -8.80 -21.81 12.43
C ALA A 63 -10.01 -20.89 12.64
N ALA A 64 -10.82 -21.18 13.66
CA ALA A 64 -12.01 -20.37 13.97
C ALA A 64 -11.68 -19.04 14.64
N ASN A 65 -10.53 -18.95 15.31
CA ASN A 65 -10.10 -17.77 16.05
C ASN A 65 -8.57 -17.60 16.00
N VAL A 66 -8.11 -16.43 16.38
CA VAL A 66 -6.69 -16.07 16.36
C VAL A 66 -5.90 -16.74 17.51
N GLU A 67 -6.57 -17.13 18.59
CA GLU A 67 -5.94 -17.79 19.74
C GLU A 67 -5.21 -19.06 19.33
N THR A 68 -5.81 -19.82 18.42
CA THR A 68 -5.20 -21.04 17.86
C THR A 68 -3.87 -20.75 17.16
N VAL A 69 -3.75 -19.60 16.50
CA VAL A 69 -2.55 -19.17 15.80
C VAL A 69 -1.51 -18.68 16.79
N LEU A 70 -1.90 -17.84 17.76
CA LEU A 70 -1.01 -17.24 18.76
C LEU A 70 -0.40 -18.28 19.72
N ALA A 71 -1.13 -19.37 19.99
CA ALA A 71 -0.66 -20.46 20.83
C ALA A 71 0.19 -21.50 20.08
N GLY A 72 0.18 -21.48 18.75
CA GLY A 72 0.88 -22.46 17.91
C GLY A 72 2.34 -22.07 17.67
N PRO A 73 3.31 -22.99 17.90
CA PRO A 73 4.74 -22.69 17.69
C PRO A 73 5.12 -22.65 16.20
N ASP A 74 4.23 -23.06 15.30
CA ASP A 74 4.58 -23.33 13.91
C ASP A 74 4.46 -22.10 13.00
N ILE A 75 3.89 -20.98 13.48
CA ILE A 75 3.63 -19.79 12.67
C ILE A 75 4.68 -18.73 12.95
N GLY A 76 5.43 -18.35 11.90
CA GLY A 76 6.42 -17.28 11.98
C GLY A 76 5.90 -15.90 11.58
N LEU A 77 4.90 -15.85 10.71
CA LEU A 77 4.35 -14.60 10.16
C LEU A 77 2.83 -14.58 10.26
N MET A 78 2.29 -13.51 10.85
CA MET A 78 0.86 -13.22 10.82
C MET A 78 0.55 -12.10 9.83
N VAL A 79 -0.38 -12.36 8.91
CA VAL A 79 -0.91 -11.36 7.97
C VAL A 79 -2.33 -11.01 8.39
N ILE A 80 -2.59 -9.74 8.68
CA ILE A 80 -3.87 -9.23 9.18
C ILE A 80 -4.62 -8.53 8.05
N ALA A 81 -5.74 -9.10 7.62
CA ALA A 81 -6.62 -8.63 6.55
C ALA A 81 -8.08 -8.59 7.01
N THR A 82 -8.29 -8.05 8.19
CA THR A 82 -9.58 -7.91 8.90
C THR A 82 -10.22 -6.54 8.60
N PRO A 83 -11.40 -6.22 9.16
CA PRO A 83 -11.85 -4.82 9.28
C PRO A 83 -10.82 -3.96 10.02
N ASN A 84 -10.77 -2.67 9.67
CA ASN A 84 -9.69 -1.75 10.08
C ASN A 84 -9.54 -1.60 11.61
N ASP A 85 -10.64 -1.63 12.34
CA ASP A 85 -10.69 -1.54 13.82
C ASP A 85 -10.02 -2.71 14.55
N LEU A 86 -9.82 -3.82 13.86
CA LEU A 86 -9.14 -5.01 14.39
C LEU A 86 -7.64 -5.03 14.09
N HIS A 87 -7.12 -4.13 13.25
CA HIS A 87 -5.70 -4.12 12.85
C HIS A 87 -4.78 -3.93 14.05
N ALA A 88 -4.97 -2.86 14.81
CA ALA A 88 -4.12 -2.52 15.95
C ALA A 88 -4.17 -3.58 17.07
N PRO A 89 -5.34 -4.04 17.57
CA PRO A 89 -5.37 -5.03 18.64
C PRO A 89 -4.78 -6.39 18.23
N LEU A 90 -4.97 -6.83 16.98
CA LEU A 90 -4.39 -8.08 16.49
C LEU A 90 -2.88 -7.98 16.29
N ALA A 91 -2.40 -6.86 15.72
CA ALA A 91 -0.97 -6.61 15.55
C ALA A 91 -0.23 -6.59 16.89
N ARG A 92 -0.79 -5.90 17.90
CA ARG A 92 -0.26 -5.89 19.27
C ARG A 92 -0.06 -7.31 19.80
N ARG A 93 -1.10 -8.12 19.75
CA ARG A 93 -1.08 -9.50 20.26
C ARG A 93 -0.05 -10.37 19.52
N ALA A 94 0.08 -10.20 18.21
CA ALA A 94 1.06 -10.94 17.43
C ALA A 94 2.50 -10.54 17.79
N ILE A 95 2.79 -9.24 17.94
CA ILE A 95 4.10 -8.74 18.38
C ILE A 95 4.42 -9.25 19.80
N GLU A 96 3.46 -9.22 20.73
CA GLU A 96 3.60 -9.74 22.10
C GLU A 96 3.87 -11.25 22.12
N ALA A 97 3.35 -11.99 21.14
CA ALA A 97 3.63 -13.42 20.94
C ALA A 97 4.94 -13.70 20.18
N GLY A 98 5.70 -12.66 19.81
CA GLY A 98 6.98 -12.80 19.10
C GLY A 98 6.87 -13.12 17.61
N MET A 99 5.69 -12.91 17.01
CA MET A 99 5.46 -13.14 15.58
C MET A 99 5.85 -11.91 14.74
N ALA A 100 6.32 -12.15 13.52
CA ALA A 100 6.35 -11.11 12.50
C ALA A 100 4.94 -10.77 12.04
N VAL A 101 4.72 -9.50 11.65
CA VAL A 101 3.38 -9.02 11.30
C VAL A 101 3.39 -8.23 9.99
N VAL A 102 2.46 -8.57 9.10
CA VAL A 102 2.04 -7.72 7.98
C VAL A 102 0.61 -7.27 8.26
N VAL A 103 0.37 -5.97 8.30
CA VAL A 103 -0.97 -5.41 8.46
C VAL A 103 -1.47 -4.90 7.11
N ASP A 104 -2.72 -5.23 6.73
CA ASP A 104 -3.35 -4.57 5.58
C ASP A 104 -3.50 -3.06 5.82
N LYS A 105 -3.66 -2.28 4.79
CA LYS A 105 -3.91 -0.83 4.89
C LYS A 105 -5.42 -0.55 5.18
N PRO A 106 -5.76 0.56 5.85
CA PRO A 106 -4.86 1.46 6.57
C PRO A 106 -4.16 0.72 7.71
N PHE A 107 -3.00 1.20 8.13
CA PHE A 107 -2.23 0.56 9.20
C PHE A 107 -3.05 0.41 10.49
N THR A 108 -3.70 1.50 10.89
CA THR A 108 -4.58 1.60 12.07
C THR A 108 -5.76 2.50 11.74
N VAL A 109 -6.65 2.73 12.70
CA VAL A 109 -7.74 3.72 12.58
C VAL A 109 -7.30 5.09 13.09
N THR A 110 -6.43 5.15 14.10
CA THR A 110 -5.92 6.39 14.67
C THR A 110 -4.40 6.46 14.64
N LEU A 111 -3.85 7.67 14.69
CA LEU A 111 -2.39 7.88 14.81
C LEU A 111 -1.86 7.32 16.14
N ASP A 112 -2.59 7.49 17.23
CA ASP A 112 -2.21 6.97 18.56
C ASP A 112 -2.01 5.44 18.54
N GLU A 113 -2.87 4.71 17.86
CA GLU A 113 -2.70 3.27 17.67
C GLU A 113 -1.43 2.94 16.90
N ALA A 114 -1.11 3.71 15.84
CA ALA A 114 0.09 3.52 15.04
C ALA A 114 1.37 3.77 15.86
N LEU A 115 1.40 4.86 16.62
CA LEU A 115 2.51 5.21 17.52
C LEU A 115 2.70 4.16 18.62
N ALA A 116 1.60 3.68 19.21
CA ALA A 116 1.65 2.62 20.23
C ALA A 116 2.21 1.29 19.67
N LEU A 117 1.86 0.93 18.42
CA LEU A 117 2.43 -0.24 17.75
C LEU A 117 3.90 -0.03 17.38
N GLN A 118 4.29 1.17 17.00
CA GLN A 118 5.69 1.51 16.73
C GLN A 118 6.55 1.34 17.99
N THR A 119 6.11 1.92 19.10
CA THR A 119 6.79 1.79 20.40
C THR A 119 6.90 0.33 20.81
N LEU A 120 5.80 -0.42 20.76
CA LEU A 120 5.79 -1.84 21.09
C LEU A 120 6.75 -2.66 20.22
N SER A 121 6.76 -2.39 18.90
CA SER A 121 7.67 -3.07 17.97
C SER A 121 9.14 -2.79 18.30
N GLN A 122 9.48 -1.56 18.69
CA GLN A 122 10.82 -1.17 19.11
C GLN A 122 11.21 -1.85 20.42
N ASP A 123 10.35 -1.80 21.43
CA ASP A 123 10.58 -2.38 22.77
C ASP A 123 10.78 -3.91 22.73
N LYS A 124 10.05 -4.58 21.84
CA LYS A 124 10.11 -6.04 21.69
C LYS A 124 11.13 -6.52 20.66
N GLY A 125 11.73 -5.61 19.87
CA GLY A 125 12.53 -5.98 18.69
C GLY A 125 11.67 -6.69 17.62
N GLY A 126 10.37 -6.40 17.56
CA GLY A 126 9.42 -7.08 16.71
C GLY A 126 9.49 -6.60 15.24
N PHE A 127 9.14 -7.48 14.31
CA PHE A 127 8.97 -7.11 12.91
C PHE A 127 7.51 -6.80 12.62
N ILE A 128 7.24 -5.59 12.15
CA ILE A 128 5.94 -5.17 11.64
C ILE A 128 6.12 -4.35 10.36
N THR A 129 5.28 -4.59 9.37
CA THR A 129 5.21 -3.80 8.12
C THR A 129 3.76 -3.70 7.65
N VAL A 130 3.48 -2.80 6.72
CA VAL A 130 2.13 -2.51 6.22
C VAL A 130 2.03 -2.82 4.74
N PHE A 131 0.88 -3.31 4.30
CA PHE A 131 0.62 -3.69 2.92
C PHE A 131 0.34 -2.48 2.03
N HIS A 132 1.31 -1.54 1.92
CA HIS A 132 1.27 -0.46 0.94
C HIS A 132 1.72 -0.97 -0.44
N ASN A 133 0.99 -1.93 -0.98
CA ASN A 133 1.31 -2.65 -2.20
C ASN A 133 1.45 -1.75 -3.43
N ARG A 134 0.79 -0.58 -3.46
CA ARG A 134 0.82 0.32 -4.62
C ARG A 134 2.15 1.05 -4.82
N ALA A 135 3.10 0.88 -3.92
CA ALA A 135 4.50 1.21 -4.15
C ALA A 135 5.12 0.39 -5.31
N TRP A 136 4.50 -0.73 -5.66
CA TRP A 136 4.90 -1.65 -6.73
C TRP A 136 3.87 -1.72 -7.88
N ASP A 137 3.01 -0.70 -8.02
CA ASP A 137 2.21 -0.50 -9.22
C ASP A 137 3.13 -0.16 -10.40
N ALA A 138 2.86 -0.67 -11.60
CA ALA A 138 3.66 -0.42 -12.81
C ALA A 138 3.76 1.08 -13.12
N ASP A 139 2.67 1.82 -12.92
CA ASP A 139 2.60 3.26 -13.12
C ASP A 139 3.56 4.00 -12.16
N PHE A 140 3.59 3.60 -10.90
CA PHE A 140 4.45 4.20 -9.88
C PHE A 140 5.93 3.78 -10.05
N LEU A 141 6.19 2.53 -10.41
CA LEU A 141 7.54 2.05 -10.72
C LEU A 141 8.12 2.80 -11.93
N THR A 142 7.27 3.14 -12.93
CA THR A 142 7.67 3.98 -14.07
C THR A 142 8.12 5.37 -13.62
N LEU A 143 7.34 6.02 -12.77
CA LEU A 143 7.71 7.33 -12.21
C LEU A 143 9.01 7.25 -11.39
N GLN A 144 9.12 6.25 -10.53
CA GLN A 144 10.34 6.04 -9.75
C GLN A 144 11.57 5.80 -10.62
N GLN A 145 11.43 5.09 -11.75
CA GLN A 145 12.50 4.91 -12.71
C GLN A 145 12.92 6.24 -13.32
N LEU A 146 11.98 7.08 -13.80
CA LEU A 146 12.27 8.40 -14.34
C LEU A 146 13.02 9.30 -13.34
N ILE A 147 12.66 9.21 -12.05
CA ILE A 147 13.34 9.94 -10.97
C ILE A 147 14.78 9.42 -10.78
N ARG A 148 14.95 8.09 -10.66
CA ARG A 148 16.29 7.46 -10.51
C ARG A 148 17.21 7.77 -11.69
N ASP A 149 16.67 7.74 -12.90
CA ASP A 149 17.38 8.02 -14.15
C ASP A 149 17.61 9.53 -14.38
N LYS A 150 17.19 10.37 -13.41
CA LYS A 150 17.30 11.84 -13.45
C LYS A 150 16.66 12.47 -14.71
N ARG A 151 15.60 11.81 -15.24
CA ARG A 151 14.82 12.29 -16.39
C ARG A 151 13.88 13.44 -16.02
N LEU A 152 13.56 13.53 -14.75
CA LEU A 152 12.83 14.62 -14.11
C LEU A 152 13.83 15.36 -13.20
N GLY A 153 13.93 16.65 -13.34
CA GLY A 153 14.66 17.50 -12.42
C GLY A 153 13.97 17.54 -11.04
N ARG A 154 14.20 18.59 -10.26
CA ARG A 154 13.47 18.78 -9.01
C ARG A 154 11.98 18.86 -9.29
N ILE A 155 11.21 17.99 -8.63
CA ILE A 155 9.75 17.95 -8.78
C ILE A 155 9.15 19.14 -8.02
N ARG A 156 8.32 19.92 -8.72
CA ARG A 156 7.61 21.08 -8.17
C ARG A 156 6.17 20.79 -7.82
N ARG A 157 5.56 19.86 -8.57
CA ARG A 157 4.20 19.39 -8.33
C ARG A 157 4.10 17.91 -8.66
N PHE A 158 3.56 17.15 -7.74
CA PHE A 158 3.18 15.76 -7.91
C PHE A 158 1.69 15.59 -7.66
N GLU A 159 0.96 15.08 -8.64
CA GLU A 159 -0.45 14.75 -8.46
C GLU A 159 -0.64 13.24 -8.55
N SER A 160 -1.39 12.67 -7.61
CA SER A 160 -1.81 11.27 -7.61
C SER A 160 -3.32 11.20 -7.53
N HIS A 161 -3.93 10.59 -8.56
CA HIS A 161 -5.37 10.47 -8.72
C HIS A 161 -5.79 9.00 -8.66
N PHE A 162 -6.93 8.74 -8.01
CA PHE A 162 -7.52 7.42 -7.94
C PHE A 162 -9.05 7.52 -8.06
N SER A 163 -9.51 7.88 -9.25
CA SER A 163 -10.94 8.10 -9.51
C SER A 163 -11.62 6.85 -10.08
N ARG A 164 -12.91 6.73 -9.84
CA ARG A 164 -13.77 5.65 -10.33
C ARG A 164 -15.15 6.19 -10.63
N PHE A 165 -15.83 5.61 -11.61
CA PHE A 165 -17.22 5.93 -11.88
C PHE A 165 -18.15 4.89 -11.23
N ARG A 166 -18.64 5.19 -10.04
CA ARG A 166 -19.54 4.34 -9.23
C ARG A 166 -20.63 5.20 -8.59
N PRO A 167 -21.57 5.72 -9.39
CA PRO A 167 -22.58 6.68 -8.90
C PRO A 167 -23.54 6.08 -7.86
N GLN A 168 -23.77 4.75 -7.87
CA GLN A 168 -24.60 4.09 -6.86
C GLN A 168 -23.77 3.74 -5.62
N VAL A 169 -24.27 4.09 -4.44
CA VAL A 169 -23.76 3.66 -3.14
C VAL A 169 -24.02 2.17 -2.97
N ARG A 170 -23.02 1.43 -2.51
CA ARG A 170 -23.14 -0.03 -2.28
C ARG A 170 -23.37 -0.32 -0.80
N ASP A 171 -24.13 -1.35 -0.51
CA ASP A 171 -24.31 -1.81 0.86
C ASP A 171 -23.10 -2.63 1.35
N ARG A 172 -22.07 -1.91 1.79
CA ARG A 172 -20.86 -2.49 2.38
C ARG A 172 -20.35 -1.56 3.50
N TRP A 173 -19.62 -2.13 4.46
CA TRP A 173 -19.19 -1.41 5.66
C TRP A 173 -18.38 -0.14 5.35
N ARG A 174 -17.54 -0.13 4.31
CA ARG A 174 -16.73 1.05 3.91
C ARG A 174 -17.56 2.24 3.40
N GLU A 175 -18.78 2.01 2.95
CA GLU A 175 -19.72 3.05 2.46
C GLU A 175 -20.76 3.42 3.53
N ARG A 176 -20.70 2.80 4.72
CA ARG A 176 -21.51 3.15 5.89
C ARG A 176 -20.70 4.05 6.82
N PRO A 177 -21.37 4.93 7.63
CA PRO A 177 -20.66 5.74 8.64
C PRO A 177 -19.95 4.83 9.65
N GLY A 178 -18.72 5.16 9.99
CA GLY A 178 -17.97 4.43 11.02
C GLY A 178 -16.46 4.71 11.00
N PRO A 179 -15.75 4.33 12.06
CA PRO A 179 -14.30 4.50 12.14
C PRO A 179 -13.59 3.80 10.97
N GLY A 180 -12.70 4.51 10.27
CA GLY A 180 -11.95 3.96 9.15
C GLY A 180 -12.78 3.68 7.88
N ALA A 181 -14.04 4.15 7.81
CA ALA A 181 -14.85 4.10 6.60
C ALA A 181 -14.52 5.26 5.64
N GLY A 182 -15.08 5.22 4.44
CA GLY A 182 -14.89 6.22 3.41
C GLY A 182 -13.66 5.99 2.52
N ILE A 183 -13.59 6.76 1.44
CA ILE A 183 -12.48 6.60 0.48
C ILE A 183 -11.20 7.27 0.97
N TRP A 184 -11.27 8.21 1.92
CA TRP A 184 -10.07 8.78 2.52
C TRP A 184 -9.26 7.70 3.25
N TYR A 185 -9.91 6.83 4.04
CA TYR A 185 -9.27 5.66 4.64
C TYR A 185 -8.99 4.52 3.64
N ASP A 186 -9.80 4.37 2.58
CA ASP A 186 -9.60 3.27 1.61
C ASP A 186 -8.50 3.58 0.58
N LEU A 187 -8.47 4.80 0.03
CA LEU A 187 -7.54 5.19 -1.04
C LEU A 187 -6.46 6.17 -0.58
N GLY A 188 -6.75 7.03 0.38
CA GLY A 188 -5.81 8.03 0.92
C GLY A 188 -4.46 7.43 1.31
N PRO A 189 -4.39 6.33 2.10
CA PRO A 189 -3.11 5.74 2.50
C PRO A 189 -2.21 5.36 1.33
N HIS A 190 -2.76 4.92 0.19
CA HIS A 190 -2.00 4.62 -1.00
C HIS A 190 -1.40 5.86 -1.66
N LEU A 191 -2.22 6.92 -1.79
CA LEU A 191 -1.79 8.16 -2.44
C LEU A 191 -0.79 8.91 -1.56
N VAL A 192 -1.01 8.89 -0.24
CA VAL A 192 -0.09 9.48 0.75
C VAL A 192 1.25 8.75 0.73
N ASP A 193 1.28 7.40 0.79
CA ASP A 193 2.54 6.64 0.71
C ASP A 193 3.32 6.96 -0.56
N GLN A 194 2.64 7.08 -1.70
CA GLN A 194 3.27 7.47 -2.97
C GLN A 194 3.83 8.90 -2.93
N ALA A 195 3.09 9.86 -2.37
CA ALA A 195 3.54 11.24 -2.25
C ALA A 195 4.76 11.36 -1.32
N LEU A 196 4.74 10.68 -0.18
CA LEU A 196 5.86 10.64 0.76
C LEU A 196 7.12 10.00 0.14
N ARG A 197 6.96 9.01 -0.75
CA ARG A 197 8.08 8.38 -1.48
C ARG A 197 8.69 9.30 -2.54
N VAL A 198 7.89 10.18 -3.15
CA VAL A 198 8.33 11.07 -4.22
C VAL A 198 8.86 12.39 -3.68
N MET A 199 8.18 12.97 -2.68
CA MET A 199 8.39 14.34 -2.22
C MET A 199 8.99 14.43 -0.81
N GLY A 200 9.01 13.33 -0.04
CA GLY A 200 9.40 13.34 1.37
C GLY A 200 8.27 13.75 2.31
N ARG A 201 8.61 14.20 3.52
CA ARG A 201 7.65 14.62 4.55
C ARG A 201 7.10 16.01 4.24
N PRO A 202 5.77 16.21 4.22
CA PRO A 202 5.18 17.53 4.07
C PRO A 202 5.27 18.32 5.38
N VAL A 203 5.27 19.66 5.28
CA VAL A 203 5.22 20.56 6.44
C VAL A 203 3.81 21.00 6.79
N ALA A 204 2.87 20.88 5.86
CA ALA A 204 1.47 21.22 6.08
C ALA A 204 0.57 20.58 5.03
N LEU A 205 -0.72 20.55 5.31
CA LEU A 205 -1.72 20.16 4.33
C LEU A 205 -3.04 20.91 4.50
N THR A 206 -3.78 21.00 3.39
CA THR A 206 -5.19 21.40 3.36
C THR A 206 -5.99 20.28 2.69
N ALA A 207 -7.10 19.86 3.28
CA ALA A 207 -7.94 18.80 2.78
C ALA A 207 -9.40 19.25 2.68
N ASP A 208 -10.03 18.86 1.57
CA ASP A 208 -11.48 18.84 1.42
C ASP A 208 -11.89 17.37 1.24
N ILE A 209 -12.72 16.86 2.15
CA ILE A 209 -13.20 15.48 2.20
C ILE A 209 -14.71 15.54 2.33
N ALA A 210 -15.42 14.91 1.40
CA ALA A 210 -16.87 15.07 1.27
C ALA A 210 -17.58 13.77 0.90
N THR A 211 -18.86 13.72 1.20
CA THR A 211 -19.82 12.75 0.67
C THR A 211 -20.63 13.45 -0.41
N VAL A 212 -20.40 13.12 -1.68
CA VAL A 212 -21.03 13.79 -2.83
C VAL A 212 -22.14 12.97 -3.48
N ARG A 213 -22.14 11.63 -3.29
CA ARG A 213 -23.19 10.76 -3.83
C ARG A 213 -24.46 10.83 -2.99
N GLU A 214 -25.61 10.85 -3.64
CA GLU A 214 -26.90 10.75 -2.95
C GLU A 214 -27.01 9.45 -2.15
N GLY A 215 -27.44 9.55 -0.89
CA GLY A 215 -27.55 8.41 0.03
C GLY A 215 -26.20 7.90 0.56
N GLY A 216 -25.10 8.59 0.29
CA GLY A 216 -23.79 8.27 0.84
C GLY A 216 -23.75 8.41 2.37
N GLY A 217 -23.14 7.46 3.06
CA GLY A 217 -22.97 7.48 4.53
C GLY A 217 -21.54 7.71 4.98
N ALA A 218 -20.58 7.63 4.08
CA ALA A 218 -19.17 7.90 4.32
C ALA A 218 -18.61 8.72 3.16
N ASP A 219 -17.43 9.31 3.33
CA ASP A 219 -16.80 10.11 2.27
C ASP A 219 -16.54 9.29 1.02
N ASP A 220 -16.77 9.91 -0.12
CA ASP A 220 -16.62 9.31 -1.44
C ASP A 220 -15.96 10.26 -2.46
N TRP A 221 -15.43 11.35 -1.95
CA TRP A 221 -14.64 12.36 -2.64
C TRP A 221 -13.60 12.96 -1.69
N PHE A 222 -12.37 13.18 -2.16
CA PHE A 222 -11.40 14.00 -1.47
C PHE A 222 -10.47 14.73 -2.45
N HIS A 223 -9.99 15.91 -2.00
CA HIS A 223 -8.93 16.68 -2.62
C HIS A 223 -8.02 17.24 -1.54
N VAL A 224 -6.76 16.83 -1.54
CA VAL A 224 -5.78 17.18 -0.51
C VAL A 224 -4.57 17.82 -1.17
N VAL A 225 -4.15 18.97 -0.66
CA VAL A 225 -2.92 19.65 -1.07
C VAL A 225 -1.93 19.57 0.08
N MET A 226 -0.80 18.90 -0.13
CA MET A 226 0.32 18.83 0.79
C MET A 226 1.38 19.86 0.37
N ARG A 227 1.90 20.62 1.33
CA ARG A 227 2.96 21.61 1.15
C ARG A 227 4.26 21.10 1.75
N PHE A 228 5.36 21.30 1.02
CA PHE A 228 6.71 20.90 1.43
C PHE A 228 7.55 22.13 1.75
N GLU A 229 8.67 21.92 2.46
CA GLU A 229 9.57 22.99 2.90
C GLU A 229 10.08 23.86 1.73
N ASP A 230 10.29 23.24 0.58
CA ASP A 230 10.80 23.89 -0.62
C ASP A 230 9.73 24.56 -1.50
N ASP A 231 8.53 24.77 -0.94
CA ASP A 231 7.35 25.29 -1.61
C ASP A 231 6.82 24.44 -2.77
N SER A 232 7.27 23.19 -2.91
CA SER A 232 6.63 22.24 -3.81
C SER A 232 5.30 21.73 -3.24
N ARG A 233 4.50 21.08 -4.10
CA ARG A 233 3.14 20.61 -3.72
C ARG A 233 2.93 19.16 -4.17
N ALA A 234 2.25 18.38 -3.32
CA ALA A 234 1.56 17.18 -3.78
C ALA A 234 0.06 17.39 -3.71
N ILE A 235 -0.65 16.90 -4.72
CA ILE A 235 -2.10 16.93 -4.81
C ILE A 235 -2.61 15.50 -4.88
N LEU A 236 -3.45 15.13 -3.91
CA LEU A 236 -4.05 13.80 -3.83
C LEU A 236 -5.55 13.93 -4.07
N HIS A 237 -6.07 13.16 -5.01
CA HIS A 237 -7.47 13.22 -5.37
C HIS A 237 -8.08 11.86 -5.63
N ALA A 238 -9.26 11.62 -5.08
CA ALA A 238 -10.10 10.49 -5.45
C ALA A 238 -11.57 10.91 -5.49
N ASP A 239 -12.30 10.35 -6.46
CA ASP A 239 -13.70 10.66 -6.71
C ASP A 239 -14.42 9.41 -7.21
N MET A 240 -15.55 9.07 -6.58
CA MET A 240 -16.38 7.93 -6.98
C MET A 240 -17.38 8.27 -8.09
N THR A 241 -17.43 9.51 -8.55
CA THR A 241 -18.33 9.98 -9.62
C THR A 241 -17.59 10.45 -10.86
N SER A 242 -16.27 10.30 -10.89
CA SER A 242 -15.44 10.77 -12.00
C SER A 242 -15.24 9.70 -13.08
N SER A 243 -15.37 10.13 -14.34
CA SER A 243 -15.00 9.34 -15.52
C SER A 243 -13.53 9.51 -15.92
N SER A 244 -12.75 10.34 -15.20
CA SER A 244 -11.33 10.55 -15.47
C SER A 244 -10.52 9.31 -15.14
N ASP A 245 -9.61 8.95 -16.03
CA ASP A 245 -8.61 7.91 -15.82
C ASP A 245 -7.20 8.49 -15.53
N LEU A 246 -7.13 9.81 -15.27
CA LEU A 246 -5.88 10.46 -14.88
C LEU A 246 -5.30 9.76 -13.64
N ARG A 247 -4.00 9.44 -13.71
CA ARG A 247 -3.32 8.74 -12.63
C ARG A 247 -2.24 9.59 -11.98
N PHE A 248 -1.26 10.06 -12.75
CA PHE A 248 -0.22 10.95 -12.27
C PHE A 248 -0.05 12.16 -13.17
N VAL A 249 0.17 13.32 -12.55
CA VAL A 249 0.76 14.50 -13.18
C VAL A 249 1.98 14.90 -12.37
N VAL A 250 3.12 15.00 -13.05
CA VAL A 250 4.37 15.45 -12.44
C VAL A 250 4.88 16.66 -13.21
N GLU A 251 5.09 17.75 -12.52
CA GLU A 251 5.77 18.94 -13.07
C GLU A 251 7.11 19.14 -12.36
N SER A 252 8.13 19.34 -13.13
CA SER A 252 9.50 19.46 -12.65
C SER A 252 10.25 20.59 -13.34
N GLU A 253 11.48 20.85 -12.92
CA GLU A 253 12.33 21.89 -13.50
C GLU A 253 12.74 21.60 -14.96
N THR A 254 12.69 20.36 -15.39
CA THR A 254 13.12 19.92 -16.73
C THR A 254 11.98 19.41 -17.61
N GLY A 255 10.76 19.55 -17.15
CA GLY A 255 9.57 19.11 -17.92
C GLY A 255 8.53 18.43 -17.04
N GLY A 256 7.64 17.65 -17.66
CA GLY A 256 6.55 16.99 -16.98
C GLY A 256 6.37 15.53 -17.39
N PHE A 257 5.63 14.79 -16.57
CA PHE A 257 5.22 13.42 -16.85
C PHE A 257 3.73 13.24 -16.55
N VAL A 258 3.01 12.63 -17.47
CA VAL A 258 1.57 12.32 -17.32
C VAL A 258 1.36 10.84 -17.51
N LYS A 259 0.58 10.24 -16.63
CA LYS A 259 0.18 8.83 -16.69
C LYS A 259 -1.34 8.71 -16.56
N HIS A 260 -1.91 7.86 -17.38
CA HIS A 260 -3.34 7.52 -17.35
C HIS A 260 -3.53 6.04 -17.00
N GLY A 261 -4.68 5.74 -16.39
CA GLY A 261 -5.12 4.40 -16.02
C GLY A 261 -4.40 3.83 -14.78
N LEU A 262 -5.11 2.98 -14.06
CA LEU A 262 -4.60 2.31 -12.87
C LEU A 262 -3.81 1.04 -13.24
N ASP A 263 -2.90 0.63 -12.38
CA ASP A 263 -2.15 -0.62 -12.49
C ASP A 263 -3.08 -1.84 -12.70
N PRO A 264 -2.73 -2.81 -13.57
CA PRO A 264 -3.59 -3.94 -13.91
C PRO A 264 -3.52 -5.12 -12.92
N GLN A 265 -2.61 -5.13 -11.95
CA GLN A 265 -2.38 -6.29 -11.08
C GLN A 265 -3.62 -6.64 -10.24
N GLU A 266 -4.37 -5.64 -9.73
CA GLU A 266 -5.60 -5.90 -8.98
C GLU A 266 -6.64 -6.62 -9.85
N ASP A 267 -6.80 -6.22 -11.11
CA ASP A 267 -7.76 -6.86 -12.02
C ASP A 267 -7.28 -8.25 -12.46
N ALA A 268 -5.97 -8.45 -12.61
CA ALA A 268 -5.38 -9.76 -12.84
C ALA A 268 -5.65 -10.73 -11.65
N LEU A 269 -5.48 -10.25 -10.42
CA LEU A 269 -5.81 -11.04 -9.20
C LEU A 269 -7.29 -11.41 -9.14
N LYS A 270 -8.19 -10.48 -9.45
CA LYS A 270 -9.64 -10.73 -9.52
C LYS A 270 -9.99 -11.77 -10.58
N ALA A 271 -9.26 -11.78 -11.69
CA ALA A 271 -9.41 -12.75 -12.76
C ALA A 271 -8.77 -14.12 -12.44
N GLY A 272 -8.13 -14.28 -11.27
CA GLY A 272 -7.47 -15.52 -10.86
C GLY A 272 -6.14 -15.77 -11.56
N ILE A 273 -5.55 -14.76 -12.19
CA ILE A 273 -4.22 -14.87 -12.80
C ILE A 273 -3.17 -15.02 -11.70
N VAL A 274 -2.32 -16.02 -11.83
CA VAL A 274 -1.29 -16.32 -10.84
C VAL A 274 -0.23 -15.23 -10.82
N PRO A 275 0.07 -14.61 -9.65
CA PRO A 275 1.11 -13.61 -9.53
C PRO A 275 2.47 -14.15 -10.00
N GLY A 276 3.19 -13.33 -10.80
CA GLY A 276 4.48 -13.69 -11.36
C GLY A 276 4.44 -14.60 -12.61
N SER A 277 3.24 -14.97 -13.09
CA SER A 277 3.10 -15.67 -14.38
C SER A 277 3.50 -14.78 -15.57
N PRO A 278 3.80 -15.34 -16.76
CA PRO A 278 4.13 -14.54 -17.93
C PRO A 278 3.10 -13.46 -18.22
N GLY A 279 3.56 -12.21 -18.38
CA GLY A 279 2.70 -11.04 -18.59
C GLY A 279 2.14 -10.41 -17.32
N TRP A 280 2.41 -10.96 -16.13
CA TRP A 280 2.02 -10.37 -14.84
C TRP A 280 2.51 -8.94 -14.71
N GLY A 281 1.62 -8.03 -14.27
CA GLY A 281 1.94 -6.64 -13.96
C GLY A 281 2.25 -5.75 -15.16
N VAL A 282 2.22 -6.26 -16.40
CA VAL A 282 2.48 -5.45 -17.60
C VAL A 282 1.31 -4.48 -17.80
N ASP A 283 1.57 -3.18 -17.67
CA ASP A 283 0.58 -2.14 -18.01
C ASP A 283 0.69 -1.81 -19.49
N PRO A 284 -0.37 -2.03 -20.29
CA PRO A 284 -0.35 -1.72 -21.73
C PRO A 284 -0.42 -0.21 -22.03
N ARG A 285 -0.66 0.63 -21.02
CA ARG A 285 -0.80 2.08 -21.16
C ARG A 285 0.50 2.77 -20.82
N PRO A 286 1.25 3.29 -21.81
CA PRO A 286 2.48 4.03 -21.53
C PRO A 286 2.17 5.38 -20.85
N GLY A 287 3.19 5.95 -20.21
CA GLY A 287 3.18 7.35 -19.79
C GLY A 287 3.72 8.28 -20.90
N VAL A 288 3.51 9.56 -20.72
CA VAL A 288 4.03 10.61 -21.61
C VAL A 288 4.97 11.51 -20.82
N LEU A 289 6.26 11.46 -21.16
CA LEU A 289 7.27 12.40 -20.66
C LEU A 289 7.39 13.57 -21.64
N THR A 290 7.38 14.78 -21.11
CA THR A 290 7.49 16.02 -21.89
C THR A 290 8.71 16.81 -21.41
N PRO A 291 9.94 16.49 -21.88
CA PRO A 291 11.12 17.30 -21.60
C PRO A 291 10.97 18.72 -22.17
N VAL A 292 11.56 19.69 -21.47
CA VAL A 292 11.64 21.10 -21.87
C VAL A 292 13.10 21.50 -21.88
N ASP A 293 13.58 21.99 -23.02
CA ASP A 293 14.98 22.46 -23.16
C ASP A 293 15.19 23.87 -22.61
N GLY A 294 16.44 24.33 -22.61
CA GLY A 294 16.81 25.66 -22.13
C GLY A 294 16.20 26.84 -22.91
N GLU A 295 15.60 26.58 -24.08
CA GLU A 295 14.89 27.57 -24.92
C GLU A 295 13.36 27.47 -24.74
N GLY A 296 12.88 26.58 -23.85
CA GLY A 296 11.46 26.37 -23.60
C GLY A 296 10.75 25.49 -24.64
N ARG A 297 11.49 24.84 -25.53
CA ARG A 297 10.89 23.91 -26.52
C ARG A 297 10.52 22.61 -25.84
N ARG A 298 9.35 22.10 -26.18
CA ARG A 298 8.77 20.86 -25.64
C ARG A 298 8.85 19.73 -26.66
N THR A 299 9.29 18.58 -26.21
CA THR A 299 9.19 17.32 -26.97
C THR A 299 8.36 16.33 -26.19
N GLN A 300 7.76 15.34 -26.86
CA GLN A 300 7.01 14.28 -26.20
C GLN A 300 7.68 12.95 -26.45
N GLU A 301 7.81 12.17 -25.38
CA GLU A 301 8.34 10.82 -25.40
C GLU A 301 7.32 9.87 -24.76
N ILE A 302 7.06 8.76 -25.45
CA ILE A 302 6.27 7.67 -24.89
C ILE A 302 7.17 6.82 -23.99
N VAL A 303 6.79 6.65 -22.73
CA VAL A 303 7.55 5.90 -21.73
C VAL A 303 6.78 4.64 -21.35
N GLN A 304 7.31 3.49 -21.76
CA GLN A 304 6.86 2.19 -21.27
C GLN A 304 7.70 1.83 -20.04
N GLY A 305 7.06 1.70 -18.89
CA GLY A 305 7.74 1.36 -17.64
C GLY A 305 7.90 -0.15 -17.42
N PRO A 306 8.52 -0.53 -16.30
CA PRO A 306 8.59 -1.92 -15.88
C PRO A 306 7.20 -2.46 -15.49
N PRO A 307 7.00 -3.77 -15.51
CA PRO A 307 5.78 -4.38 -14.98
C PRO A 307 5.64 -4.13 -13.49
N GLY A 308 4.40 -4.05 -13.02
CA GLY A 308 4.07 -4.01 -11.60
C GLY A 308 4.47 -5.31 -10.90
N ASP A 309 4.80 -5.23 -9.60
CA ASP A 309 5.39 -6.35 -8.88
C ASP A 309 4.95 -6.43 -7.41
N TYR A 310 3.67 -6.74 -7.16
CA TYR A 310 3.17 -6.90 -5.78
C TYR A 310 3.89 -8.01 -4.99
N LEU A 311 4.50 -8.97 -5.68
CA LEU A 311 5.31 -10.00 -5.02
C LEU A 311 6.55 -9.42 -4.32
N ALA A 312 7.06 -8.26 -4.77
CA ALA A 312 8.22 -7.63 -4.18
C ALA A 312 8.02 -7.32 -2.69
N LEU A 313 6.80 -6.96 -2.26
CA LEU A 313 6.49 -6.75 -0.85
C LEU A 313 6.72 -8.05 -0.05
N TYR A 314 6.13 -9.16 -0.48
CA TYR A 314 6.25 -10.43 0.25
C TYR A 314 7.64 -11.06 0.12
N ARG A 315 8.34 -10.86 -1.00
CA ARG A 315 9.77 -11.22 -1.09
C ARG A 315 10.59 -10.44 -0.07
N GLY A 316 10.37 -9.12 0.02
CA GLY A 316 11.04 -8.30 1.03
C GLY A 316 10.74 -8.73 2.48
N VAL A 317 9.49 -9.10 2.79
CA VAL A 317 9.12 -9.67 4.11
C VAL A 317 9.88 -10.95 4.37
N ARG A 318 9.90 -11.89 3.42
CA ARG A 318 10.64 -13.16 3.54
C ARG A 318 12.13 -12.93 3.75
N ASP A 319 12.74 -12.07 2.94
CA ASP A 319 14.19 -11.84 2.96
C ASP A 319 14.62 -11.20 4.29
N VAL A 320 13.86 -10.24 4.77
CA VAL A 320 14.10 -9.65 6.10
C VAL A 320 13.91 -10.67 7.22
N TRP A 321 12.91 -11.56 7.11
CA TRP A 321 12.65 -12.57 8.14
C TRP A 321 13.68 -13.70 8.13
N SER A 322 14.15 -14.15 6.98
CA SER A 322 15.15 -15.24 6.88
C SER A 322 16.51 -14.86 7.45
N ASP A 323 16.84 -13.57 7.38
CA ASP A 323 18.07 -13.00 7.96
C ASP A 323 17.81 -12.38 9.35
N PHE A 324 16.67 -12.71 9.99
CA PHE A 324 16.19 -12.04 11.19
C PHE A 324 17.19 -12.10 12.35
N SER A 325 17.94 -11.02 12.43
CA SER A 325 18.53 -10.51 13.67
C SER A 325 17.61 -9.41 14.20
N PRO A 326 17.39 -9.27 15.51
CA PRO A 326 16.65 -8.14 16.10
C PRO A 326 17.16 -6.76 15.67
N SER A 327 18.27 -6.72 14.97
CA SER A 327 18.97 -5.54 14.50
C SER A 327 18.75 -5.21 13.02
N ILE A 328 17.77 -5.81 12.30
CA ILE A 328 17.54 -5.43 10.91
C ILE A 328 17.12 -3.96 10.84
N PRO A 329 17.93 -3.11 10.15
CA PRO A 329 17.62 -1.71 10.03
C PRO A 329 16.25 -1.51 9.40
N GLU A 330 15.47 -0.59 9.94
CA GLU A 330 14.10 -0.35 9.52
C GLU A 330 13.97 -0.01 8.03
N HIS A 331 14.98 0.67 7.46
CA HIS A 331 15.04 1.00 6.04
C HIS A 331 15.13 -0.22 5.09
N MET A 332 15.50 -1.41 5.60
CA MET A 332 15.52 -2.65 4.84
C MET A 332 14.14 -3.33 4.77
N ARG A 333 13.19 -2.90 5.58
CA ARG A 333 11.82 -3.42 5.51
C ARG A 333 11.14 -2.98 4.21
N PRO A 334 10.29 -3.79 3.59
CA PRO A 334 9.61 -3.41 2.33
C PRO A 334 8.81 -2.10 2.47
N VAL A 335 8.15 -1.91 3.61
CA VAL A 335 7.59 -0.64 4.06
C VAL A 335 8.11 -0.39 5.47
N PRO A 336 9.00 0.57 5.68
CA PRO A 336 9.48 0.95 7.01
C PRO A 336 8.33 1.38 7.91
N LEU A 337 8.39 1.02 9.20
CA LEU A 337 7.30 1.30 10.13
C LEU A 337 7.08 2.80 10.33
N TYR A 338 8.17 3.59 10.39
CA TYR A 338 8.06 5.05 10.45
C TYR A 338 7.25 5.62 9.28
N ARG A 339 7.41 5.05 8.06
CA ARG A 339 6.63 5.47 6.87
C ARG A 339 5.14 5.17 7.05
N ALA A 340 4.80 4.02 7.63
CA ALA A 340 3.41 3.69 7.91
C ALA A 340 2.80 4.64 8.95
N VAL A 341 3.58 5.07 9.94
CA VAL A 341 3.17 6.09 10.94
C VAL A 341 2.98 7.46 10.27
N GLU A 342 3.94 7.91 9.44
CA GLU A 342 3.81 9.17 8.68
C GLU A 342 2.56 9.17 7.79
N VAL A 343 2.22 8.04 7.17
CA VAL A 343 0.95 7.92 6.42
C VAL A 343 -0.24 8.17 7.32
N MET A 344 -0.28 7.57 8.51
CA MET A 344 -1.40 7.76 9.45
C MET A 344 -1.47 9.19 9.99
N GLU A 345 -0.34 9.84 10.20
CA GLU A 345 -0.28 11.25 10.58
C GLU A 345 -0.94 12.15 9.52
N VAL A 346 -0.60 11.94 8.25
CA VAL A 346 -1.22 12.68 7.13
C VAL A 346 -2.71 12.37 7.02
N ILE A 347 -3.12 11.11 7.21
CA ILE A 347 -4.54 10.72 7.19
C ILE A 347 -5.32 11.45 8.29
N GLU A 348 -4.81 11.50 9.51
CA GLU A 348 -5.47 12.16 10.63
C GLU A 348 -5.48 13.69 10.46
N ALA A 349 -4.35 14.28 10.05
CA ALA A 349 -4.26 15.72 9.74
C ALA A 349 -5.24 16.12 8.62
N GLY A 350 -5.46 15.26 7.61
CA GLY A 350 -6.46 15.48 6.58
C GLY A 350 -7.88 15.55 7.13
N LEU A 351 -8.24 14.67 8.05
CA LEU A 351 -9.55 14.72 8.72
C LEU A 351 -9.72 15.99 9.58
N VAL A 352 -8.67 16.41 10.28
CA VAL A 352 -8.67 17.66 11.04
C VAL A 352 -8.86 18.86 10.12
N SER A 353 -8.07 18.92 9.03
CA SER A 353 -8.15 20.00 8.05
C SER A 353 -9.55 20.12 7.42
N ALA A 354 -10.12 19.00 6.98
CA ALA A 354 -11.46 18.98 6.38
C ALA A 354 -12.55 19.42 7.36
N ARG A 355 -12.48 18.97 8.63
CA ARG A 355 -13.44 19.32 9.67
C ARG A 355 -13.35 20.81 10.06
N GLU A 356 -12.12 21.31 10.24
CA GLU A 356 -11.86 22.67 10.72
C GLU A 356 -11.77 23.69 9.58
N ARG A 357 -11.72 23.23 8.32
CA ARG A 357 -11.61 24.05 7.12
C ARG A 357 -10.41 25.01 7.14
N ARG A 358 -9.25 24.47 7.54
CA ARG A 358 -8.01 25.22 7.62
C ARG A 358 -6.81 24.36 7.22
N GLU A 359 -5.69 25.02 6.93
CA GLU A 359 -4.40 24.34 6.84
C GLU A 359 -4.02 23.74 8.21
N VAL A 360 -3.49 22.52 8.21
CA VAL A 360 -2.90 21.86 9.37
C VAL A 360 -1.39 21.77 9.15
N ILE A 361 -0.63 22.28 10.12
CA ILE A 361 0.83 22.15 10.15
C ILE A 361 1.17 20.77 10.71
N LEU A 362 2.11 20.09 10.08
CA LEU A 362 2.68 18.84 10.54
C LEU A 362 3.98 19.17 11.29
N GLU A 363 4.00 18.88 12.59
CA GLU A 363 5.18 19.10 13.42
C GLU A 363 6.27 18.07 13.12
N ASP A 364 7.55 18.43 13.35
CA ASP A 364 8.72 17.56 13.12
C ASP A 364 8.79 16.37 14.09
#